data_2ed5749580fcc48c02e7cd3faa7d1053
#
_entry.id   2ed5749580fcc48c02e7cd3faa7d1053
#
_cell.length_a   1.000
_cell.length_b   1.000
_cell.length_c   1.000
_cell.angle_alpha   90.00
_cell.angle_beta   90.00
_cell.angle_gamma   90.00
#
_symmetry.space_group_name_H-M   'P 1'
#
loop_
_entity.id
_entity.type
_entity.pdbx_description
1 polymer ?
#
loop_
_entity_poly.entity_id
_entity_poly.type
_entity_poly.pdbx_seq_one_letter_code
_entity_poly.pdbx_strand_id
1 'polypeptide(L)'
;MSFISKLFKIKKEPKKIKIGLALGSGGAKGFAELGAMRAFEENDIYFDCFAGTSIGSILGAFFADGYSSTDITELLRGVDFNEIKNLFMINMSTSGLFGVIDRYIGSLSFEELKKPFKAVATNVETGEEKVFDSGSVAEALCASSAMPPFFKPVVIGDERFVDGAFTNSVPADLVRGMGADYVIAIDLKNHEEKSGMISKLIPTFKGSVEKPWQKGYDFSDVMIKPDLTGFRATSFYAGDEMYEIGYRAAIEKMPKIKADLARLKGEKVR
;
A
#
# COMPACT_ATOMS: atom_id res chain seq x y z
N MET A 1 24.43 29.92 42.78
CA MET A 1 23.81 29.23 41.61
C MET A 1 23.68 30.22 40.48
N SER A 2 24.43 30.00 39.43
CA SER A 2 24.83 30.97 38.40
C SER A 2 23.66 31.45 37.54
N PHE A 3 23.58 32.76 37.32
CA PHE A 3 22.66 33.50 36.46
C PHE A 3 22.79 33.12 34.95
N ILE A 4 23.81 32.31 34.59
CA ILE A 4 24.15 31.92 33.23
C ILE A 4 23.28 30.75 32.71
N SER A 5 22.64 29.95 33.57
CA SER A 5 21.79 28.80 33.15
C SER A 5 20.41 29.18 32.60
N LYS A 6 20.00 30.46 32.69
CA LYS A 6 18.74 30.99 32.20
C LYS A 6 18.79 31.57 30.79
N LEU A 7 19.97 31.76 30.20
CA LEU A 7 20.14 32.45 28.92
C LEU A 7 20.21 31.54 27.67
N PHE A 8 20.40 30.25 27.85
CA PHE A 8 20.37 29.28 26.74
C PHE A 8 19.18 28.34 26.90
N LYS A 9 17.93 28.84 26.67
CA LYS A 9 16.90 27.99 26.16
C LYS A 9 17.34 27.63 24.74
N ILE A 10 18.12 26.55 24.59
CA ILE A 10 18.30 25.87 23.32
C ILE A 10 16.86 25.52 22.88
N LYS A 11 16.29 26.27 21.91
CA LYS A 11 15.11 25.84 21.20
C LYS A 11 15.50 24.50 20.60
N LYS A 12 15.04 23.38 21.17
CA LYS A 12 15.10 22.09 20.50
C LYS A 12 14.45 22.33 19.14
N GLU A 13 15.22 22.09 18.08
CA GLU A 13 14.60 22.05 16.75
C GLU A 13 13.42 21.11 16.82
N PRO A 14 12.27 21.49 16.20
CA PRO A 14 11.10 20.63 16.19
C PRO A 14 11.51 19.28 15.61
N LYS A 15 11.22 18.20 16.33
CA LYS A 15 11.51 16.83 15.87
C LYS A 15 10.83 16.63 14.52
N LYS A 16 11.59 16.33 13.47
CA LYS A 16 11.02 15.93 12.19
C LYS A 16 10.25 14.62 12.40
N ILE A 17 8.93 14.67 12.26
CA ILE A 17 8.06 13.50 12.39
C ILE A 17 8.08 12.74 11.06
N LYS A 18 8.44 11.47 11.11
CA LYS A 18 8.36 10.56 9.97
C LYS A 18 6.95 9.99 9.84
N ILE A 19 6.32 10.22 8.70
CA ILE A 19 4.99 9.71 8.37
C ILE A 19 5.14 8.59 7.36
N GLY A 20 4.51 7.45 7.62
CA GLY A 20 4.52 6.33 6.71
C GLY A 20 3.11 5.92 6.27
N LEU A 21 3.00 5.35 5.07
CA LEU A 21 1.75 4.89 4.48
C LEU A 21 1.80 3.40 4.18
N ALA A 22 0.82 2.68 4.71
CA ALA A 22 0.56 1.28 4.36
C ALA A 22 -0.63 1.19 3.40
N LEU A 23 -0.41 0.55 2.26
CA LEU A 23 -1.37 0.41 1.17
C LEU A 23 -1.85 -1.04 1.08
N GLY A 24 -3.17 -1.21 1.08
CA GLY A 24 -3.79 -2.50 1.20
C GLY A 24 -3.97 -3.26 -0.12
N SER A 25 -4.27 -4.54 -0.02
CA SER A 25 -4.62 -5.40 -1.14
C SER A 25 -6.09 -5.20 -1.56
N GLY A 26 -6.37 -5.11 -2.88
CA GLY A 26 -7.74 -4.91 -3.33
C GLY A 26 -8.02 -4.94 -4.83
N GLY A 27 -7.03 -5.17 -5.69
CA GLY A 27 -7.21 -5.13 -7.16
C GLY A 27 -7.70 -3.77 -7.63
N ALA A 28 -8.77 -3.71 -8.44
CA ALA A 28 -9.34 -2.45 -8.94
C ALA A 28 -9.73 -1.46 -7.81
N LYS A 29 -9.96 -1.93 -6.59
CA LYS A 29 -10.25 -1.05 -5.44
C LYS A 29 -9.10 -0.09 -5.10
N GLY A 30 -7.89 -0.32 -5.64
CA GLY A 30 -6.75 0.59 -5.53
C GLY A 30 -7.01 2.02 -6.05
N PHE A 31 -8.02 2.22 -6.90
CA PHE A 31 -8.45 3.58 -7.26
C PHE A 31 -8.84 4.41 -6.02
N ALA A 32 -9.35 3.78 -4.98
CA ALA A 32 -9.65 4.48 -3.72
C ALA A 32 -8.37 4.91 -2.97
N GLU A 33 -7.26 4.17 -3.12
CA GLU A 33 -5.96 4.59 -2.56
C GLU A 33 -5.42 5.83 -3.29
N LEU A 34 -5.59 5.91 -4.61
CA LEU A 34 -5.24 7.11 -5.38
C LEU A 34 -6.05 8.33 -4.93
N GLY A 35 -7.36 8.15 -4.73
CA GLY A 35 -8.22 9.20 -4.18
C GLY A 35 -7.81 9.65 -2.78
N ALA A 36 -7.49 8.69 -1.90
CA ALA A 36 -6.98 9.00 -0.57
C ALA A 36 -5.64 9.74 -0.63
N MET A 37 -4.73 9.31 -1.52
CA MET A 37 -3.44 9.98 -1.70
C MET A 37 -3.63 11.42 -2.17
N ARG A 38 -4.57 11.68 -3.11
CA ARG A 38 -4.92 13.04 -3.53
C ARG A 38 -5.38 13.91 -2.37
N ALA A 39 -6.22 13.36 -1.47
CA ALA A 39 -6.66 14.08 -0.28
C ALA A 39 -5.50 14.43 0.66
N PHE A 40 -4.50 13.54 0.79
CA PHE A 40 -3.29 13.82 1.57
C PHE A 40 -2.45 14.92 0.94
N GLU A 41 -2.20 14.85 -0.38
CA GLU A 41 -1.45 15.86 -1.13
C GLU A 41 -2.06 17.25 -1.01
N GLU A 42 -3.38 17.37 -1.16
CA GLU A 42 -4.10 18.64 -1.02
C GLU A 42 -4.13 19.21 0.40
N ASN A 43 -3.78 18.38 1.39
CA ASN A 43 -3.72 18.77 2.79
C ASN A 43 -2.29 18.84 3.35
N ASP A 44 -1.27 18.86 2.48
CA ASP A 44 0.16 18.93 2.83
C ASP A 44 0.64 17.77 3.73
N ILE A 45 0.04 16.60 3.57
CA ILE A 45 0.50 15.37 4.22
C ILE A 45 1.38 14.59 3.25
N TYR A 46 2.67 14.53 3.55
CA TYR A 46 3.68 13.84 2.75
C TYR A 46 4.26 12.67 3.53
N PHE A 47 4.53 11.57 2.84
CA PHE A 47 5.02 10.33 3.44
C PHE A 47 6.51 10.18 3.24
N ASP A 48 7.21 9.69 4.28
CA ASP A 48 8.64 9.42 4.27
C ASP A 48 8.97 7.96 3.88
N CYS A 49 8.02 7.03 4.01
CA CYS A 49 8.16 5.63 3.63
C CYS A 49 6.82 4.98 3.32
N PHE A 50 6.87 3.88 2.54
CA PHE A 50 5.69 3.14 2.10
C PHE A 50 5.86 1.64 2.29
N ALA A 51 4.76 0.93 2.52
CA ALA A 51 4.68 -0.51 2.33
C ALA A 51 3.35 -0.86 1.67
N GLY A 52 3.33 -1.90 0.84
CA GLY A 52 2.13 -2.25 0.10
C GLY A 52 2.00 -3.74 -0.20
N THR A 53 0.77 -4.16 -0.42
CA THR A 53 0.41 -5.53 -0.80
C THR A 53 -0.47 -5.51 -2.05
N SER A 54 -0.12 -6.35 -3.04
CA SER A 54 -0.88 -6.44 -4.30
C SER A 54 -0.95 -5.08 -5.01
N ILE A 55 -2.16 -4.58 -5.35
CA ILE A 55 -2.33 -3.24 -5.92
C ILE A 55 -1.65 -2.16 -5.07
N GLY A 56 -1.73 -2.27 -3.74
CA GLY A 56 -1.07 -1.34 -2.83
C GLY A 56 0.45 -1.37 -2.95
N SER A 57 1.05 -2.51 -3.34
CA SER A 57 2.48 -2.55 -3.62
C SER A 57 2.84 -1.80 -4.91
N ILE A 58 2.01 -1.92 -5.95
CA ILE A 58 2.20 -1.21 -7.22
C ILE A 58 2.13 0.30 -6.98
N LEU A 59 1.06 0.77 -6.32
CA LEU A 59 0.88 2.20 -6.02
C LEU A 59 1.98 2.71 -5.08
N GLY A 60 2.35 1.92 -4.07
CA GLY A 60 3.40 2.25 -3.11
C GLY A 60 4.77 2.45 -3.76
N ALA A 61 5.11 1.63 -4.76
CA ALA A 61 6.35 1.77 -5.51
C ALA A 61 6.37 3.07 -6.33
N PHE A 62 5.27 3.42 -7.02
CA PHE A 62 5.15 4.69 -7.73
C PHE A 62 5.28 5.90 -6.79
N PHE A 63 4.60 5.88 -5.64
CA PHE A 63 4.71 6.94 -4.64
C PHE A 63 6.12 7.02 -4.04
N ALA A 64 6.78 5.88 -3.84
CA ALA A 64 8.16 5.85 -3.37
C ALA A 64 9.14 6.38 -4.40
N ASP A 65 8.87 6.21 -5.69
CA ASP A 65 9.64 6.83 -6.78
C ASP A 65 9.23 8.30 -7.04
N GLY A 66 8.26 8.82 -6.30
CA GLY A 66 7.92 10.24 -6.28
C GLY A 66 6.85 10.68 -7.27
N TYR A 67 6.10 9.73 -7.86
CA TYR A 67 4.90 10.05 -8.63
C TYR A 67 3.82 10.60 -7.70
N SER A 68 3.06 11.57 -8.18
CA SER A 68 1.84 12.05 -7.50
C SER A 68 0.64 11.16 -7.83
N SER A 69 -0.44 11.33 -7.05
CA SER A 69 -1.72 10.68 -7.37
C SER A 69 -2.24 11.04 -8.75
N THR A 70 -1.99 12.28 -9.20
CA THR A 70 -2.34 12.78 -10.53
C THR A 70 -1.54 12.07 -11.62
N ASP A 71 -0.21 11.98 -11.46
CA ASP A 71 0.67 11.30 -12.42
C ASP A 71 0.22 9.85 -12.64
N ILE A 72 -0.04 9.14 -11.54
CA ILE A 72 -0.48 7.73 -11.61
C ILE A 72 -1.86 7.62 -12.25
N THR A 73 -2.78 8.54 -11.94
CA THR A 73 -4.12 8.55 -12.55
C THR A 73 -4.04 8.78 -14.06
N GLU A 74 -3.15 9.65 -14.53
CA GLU A 74 -2.92 9.87 -15.95
C GLU A 74 -2.30 8.64 -16.64
N LEU A 75 -1.34 7.99 -15.99
CA LEU A 75 -0.78 6.72 -16.47
C LEU A 75 -1.87 5.65 -16.64
N LEU A 76 -2.75 5.51 -15.64
CA LEU A 76 -3.84 4.54 -15.67
C LEU A 76 -4.88 4.84 -16.75
N ARG A 77 -5.12 6.09 -17.11
CA ARG A 77 -6.00 6.45 -18.23
C ARG A 77 -5.46 5.98 -19.58
N GLY A 78 -4.15 5.84 -19.71
CA GLY A 78 -3.48 5.28 -20.90
C GLY A 78 -3.50 3.75 -20.95
N VAL A 79 -3.94 3.06 -19.90
CA VAL A 79 -3.97 1.60 -19.82
C VAL A 79 -5.29 1.07 -20.37
N ASP A 80 -5.23 0.20 -21.38
CA ASP A 80 -6.41 -0.57 -21.82
C ASP A 80 -6.71 -1.68 -20.82
N PHE A 81 -7.64 -1.41 -19.90
CA PHE A 81 -8.08 -2.39 -18.91
C PHE A 81 -8.74 -3.63 -19.53
N ASN A 82 -9.22 -3.56 -20.80
CA ASN A 82 -9.69 -4.76 -21.49
C ASN A 82 -8.53 -5.63 -21.92
N GLU A 83 -7.40 -5.04 -22.32
CA GLU A 83 -6.17 -5.78 -22.58
C GLU A 83 -5.70 -6.49 -21.32
N ILE A 84 -5.63 -5.79 -20.19
CA ILE A 84 -5.31 -6.39 -18.89
C ILE A 84 -6.32 -7.51 -18.56
N LYS A 85 -7.63 -7.27 -18.67
CA LYS A 85 -8.66 -8.29 -18.44
C LYS A 85 -8.50 -9.51 -19.33
N ASN A 86 -8.16 -9.32 -20.60
CA ASN A 86 -7.90 -10.42 -21.54
C ASN A 86 -6.63 -11.20 -21.18
N LEU A 87 -5.57 -10.52 -20.71
CA LEU A 87 -4.37 -11.17 -20.19
C LEU A 87 -4.70 -12.06 -18.96
N PHE A 88 -5.57 -11.58 -18.05
CA PHE A 88 -6.10 -12.38 -16.95
C PHE A 88 -6.87 -13.62 -17.40
N MET A 89 -7.64 -13.51 -18.50
CA MET A 89 -8.52 -14.59 -18.96
C MET A 89 -7.81 -15.64 -19.82
N ILE A 90 -6.78 -15.28 -20.57
CA ILE A 90 -6.20 -16.15 -21.62
C ILE A 90 -4.95 -16.89 -21.15
N ASN A 91 -4.10 -16.30 -20.33
CA ASN A 91 -2.78 -16.88 -20.07
C ASN A 91 -2.46 -17.24 -18.61
N MET A 92 -3.24 -16.78 -17.64
CA MET A 92 -2.87 -16.92 -16.20
C MET A 92 -1.38 -16.60 -15.91
N SER A 93 -0.76 -15.85 -16.84
CA SER A 93 0.65 -15.49 -16.77
C SER A 93 0.81 -14.11 -16.16
N THR A 94 1.75 -14.01 -15.25
CA THR A 94 2.18 -12.72 -14.68
C THR A 94 2.98 -11.87 -15.66
N SER A 95 3.37 -12.42 -16.84
CA SER A 95 4.16 -11.72 -17.85
C SER A 95 3.48 -10.47 -18.41
N GLY A 96 2.15 -10.47 -18.54
CA GLY A 96 1.39 -9.29 -18.96
C GLY A 96 1.43 -8.18 -17.92
N LEU A 97 1.22 -8.52 -16.65
CA LEU A 97 1.36 -7.59 -15.53
C LEU A 97 2.80 -7.08 -15.43
N PHE A 98 3.78 -7.99 -15.55
CA PHE A 98 5.20 -7.61 -15.59
C PHE A 98 5.47 -6.59 -16.69
N GLY A 99 4.99 -6.83 -17.91
CA GLY A 99 5.20 -5.92 -19.05
C GLY A 99 4.57 -4.53 -18.83
N VAL A 100 3.44 -4.43 -18.13
CA VAL A 100 2.86 -3.14 -17.75
C VAL A 100 3.70 -2.47 -16.67
N ILE A 101 4.05 -3.17 -15.62
CA ILE A 101 4.87 -2.64 -14.52
C ILE A 101 6.24 -2.21 -15.03
N ASP A 102 6.92 -3.05 -15.79
CA ASP A 102 8.25 -2.81 -16.34
C ASP A 102 8.27 -1.59 -17.29
N ARG A 103 7.19 -1.37 -18.04
CA ARG A 103 7.08 -0.20 -18.93
C ARG A 103 7.11 1.13 -18.17
N TYR A 104 6.59 1.18 -16.95
CA TYR A 104 6.42 2.42 -16.17
C TYR A 104 7.43 2.56 -15.04
N ILE A 105 7.81 1.46 -14.40
CA ILE A 105 8.82 1.44 -13.34
C ILE A 105 10.18 1.10 -13.91
N GLY A 106 10.24 0.38 -15.06
CA GLY A 106 11.46 -0.03 -15.69
C GLY A 106 12.25 -1.03 -14.84
N SER A 107 13.57 -1.02 -15.02
CA SER A 107 14.48 -1.90 -14.29
C SER A 107 14.92 -1.35 -12.94
N LEU A 108 14.11 -0.50 -12.28
CA LEU A 108 14.44 0.07 -10.97
C LEU A 108 14.62 -1.02 -9.92
N SER A 109 15.65 -0.86 -9.12
CA SER A 109 15.83 -1.58 -7.84
C SER A 109 15.22 -0.79 -6.68
N PHE A 110 14.98 -1.46 -5.56
CA PHE A 110 14.50 -0.80 -4.33
C PHE A 110 15.44 0.29 -3.85
N GLU A 111 16.74 0.12 -4.08
CA GLU A 111 17.82 1.03 -3.69
C GLU A 111 17.80 2.34 -4.49
N GLU A 112 17.20 2.32 -5.69
CA GLU A 112 17.09 3.48 -6.57
C GLU A 112 15.82 4.30 -6.31
N LEU A 113 14.86 3.76 -5.55
CA LEU A 113 13.65 4.48 -5.17
C LEU A 113 13.98 5.71 -4.31
N LYS A 114 13.29 6.82 -4.53
CA LYS A 114 13.51 8.08 -3.80
C LYS A 114 13.16 8.01 -2.32
N LYS A 115 12.31 7.04 -1.94
CA LYS A 115 11.88 6.81 -0.56
C LYS A 115 11.87 5.33 -0.23
N PRO A 116 12.11 4.94 1.03
CA PRO A 116 12.03 3.55 1.46
C PRO A 116 10.67 2.94 1.15
N PHE A 117 10.71 1.73 0.57
CA PHE A 117 9.52 0.98 0.20
C PHE A 117 9.69 -0.50 0.53
N LYS A 118 8.59 -1.17 0.89
CA LYS A 118 8.53 -2.62 1.08
C LYS A 118 7.29 -3.19 0.41
N ALA A 119 7.46 -4.31 -0.30
CA ALA A 119 6.37 -5.07 -0.90
C ALA A 119 6.22 -6.44 -0.22
N VAL A 120 4.98 -6.90 -0.09
CA VAL A 120 4.67 -8.17 0.57
C VAL A 120 4.19 -9.20 -0.44
N ALA A 121 4.74 -10.40 -0.37
CA ALA A 121 4.22 -11.60 -1.04
C ALA A 121 4.12 -12.76 -0.04
N THR A 122 3.57 -13.89 -0.50
CA THR A 122 3.45 -15.12 0.28
C THR A 122 4.24 -16.23 -0.40
N ASN A 123 5.16 -16.87 0.32
CA ASN A 123 5.89 -18.03 -0.19
C ASN A 123 4.94 -19.22 -0.31
N VAL A 124 4.91 -19.88 -1.45
CA VAL A 124 3.96 -20.97 -1.75
C VAL A 124 4.26 -22.22 -0.96
N GLU A 125 5.54 -22.52 -0.73
CA GLU A 125 6.00 -23.74 -0.08
C GLU A 125 5.82 -23.70 1.45
N THR A 126 6.20 -22.54 2.04
CA THR A 126 6.16 -22.38 3.51
C THR A 126 4.86 -21.74 3.98
N GLY A 127 4.20 -20.96 3.12
CA GLY A 127 3.06 -20.12 3.46
C GLY A 127 3.42 -18.88 4.29
N GLU A 128 4.71 -18.61 4.43
CA GLU A 128 5.21 -17.46 5.22
C GLU A 128 5.17 -16.16 4.41
N GLU A 129 5.09 -15.07 5.15
CA GLU A 129 5.24 -13.72 4.61
C GLU A 129 6.64 -13.52 4.05
N LYS A 130 6.73 -13.09 2.80
CA LYS A 130 7.96 -12.60 2.18
C LYS A 130 7.88 -11.09 2.05
N VAL A 131 8.85 -10.40 2.61
CA VAL A 131 9.03 -8.96 2.46
C VAL A 131 10.16 -8.72 1.46
N PHE A 132 9.86 -7.94 0.42
CA PHE A 132 10.84 -7.46 -0.55
C PHE A 132 11.17 -6.00 -0.21
N ASP A 133 12.47 -5.72 -0.07
CA ASP A 133 13.01 -4.38 0.19
C ASP A 133 14.37 -4.15 -0.47
N SER A 134 14.75 -5.07 -1.37
CA SER A 134 15.99 -5.01 -2.16
C SER A 134 15.81 -5.73 -3.50
N GLY A 135 16.67 -5.43 -4.46
CA GLY A 135 16.66 -6.03 -5.80
C GLY A 135 15.57 -5.44 -6.70
N SER A 136 15.06 -6.23 -7.65
CA SER A 136 14.11 -5.78 -8.67
C SER A 136 12.74 -5.41 -8.08
N VAL A 137 12.33 -4.16 -8.25
CA VAL A 137 10.99 -3.69 -7.88
C VAL A 137 9.94 -4.43 -8.71
N ALA A 138 10.11 -4.54 -10.03
CA ALA A 138 9.13 -5.17 -10.91
C ALA A 138 8.86 -6.64 -10.55
N GLU A 139 9.90 -7.42 -10.23
CA GLU A 139 9.74 -8.82 -9.78
C GLU A 139 8.94 -8.90 -8.47
N ALA A 140 9.28 -8.04 -7.51
CA ALA A 140 8.59 -8.00 -6.22
C ALA A 140 7.11 -7.63 -6.36
N LEU A 141 6.78 -6.64 -7.23
CA LEU A 141 5.40 -6.24 -7.49
C LEU A 141 4.61 -7.35 -8.18
N CYS A 142 5.22 -8.08 -9.13
CA CYS A 142 4.61 -9.24 -9.77
C CYS A 142 4.32 -10.34 -8.74
N ALA A 143 5.27 -10.65 -7.85
CA ALA A 143 5.10 -11.63 -6.80
C ALA A 143 3.97 -11.21 -5.83
N SER A 144 3.98 -9.94 -5.40
CA SER A 144 2.98 -9.35 -4.51
C SER A 144 1.56 -9.36 -5.08
N SER A 145 1.43 -9.36 -6.43
CA SER A 145 0.14 -9.26 -7.13
C SER A 145 -0.32 -10.57 -7.78
N ALA A 146 0.41 -11.66 -7.58
CA ALA A 146 0.11 -12.96 -8.19
C ALA A 146 -1.05 -13.67 -7.46
N MET A 147 -2.27 -13.12 -7.57
CA MET A 147 -3.47 -13.66 -6.91
C MET A 147 -4.02 -14.89 -7.64
N PRO A 148 -4.01 -16.10 -7.04
CA PRO A 148 -4.70 -17.27 -7.58
C PRO A 148 -6.23 -17.09 -7.58
N PRO A 149 -6.96 -17.66 -8.52
CA PRO A 149 -6.53 -18.45 -9.67
C PRO A 149 -6.20 -17.60 -10.90
N PHE A 150 -6.21 -16.27 -10.78
CA PHE A 150 -6.02 -15.35 -11.92
C PHE A 150 -4.57 -15.37 -12.43
N PHE A 151 -3.60 -15.58 -11.57
CA PHE A 151 -2.19 -15.66 -11.91
C PHE A 151 -1.54 -16.90 -11.35
N LYS A 152 -0.54 -17.40 -12.10
CA LYS A 152 0.37 -18.43 -11.61
C LYS A 152 1.34 -17.83 -10.59
N PRO A 153 1.89 -18.65 -9.66
CA PRO A 153 2.97 -18.20 -8.81
C PRO A 153 4.15 -17.64 -9.61
N VAL A 154 4.73 -16.56 -9.11
CA VAL A 154 5.96 -15.96 -9.65
C VAL A 154 7.15 -16.69 -9.07
N VAL A 155 8.13 -17.02 -9.92
CA VAL A 155 9.40 -17.66 -9.53
C VAL A 155 10.47 -16.59 -9.45
N ILE A 156 11.11 -16.46 -8.28
CA ILE A 156 12.25 -15.58 -8.05
C ILE A 156 13.34 -16.44 -7.39
N GLY A 157 14.45 -16.64 -8.08
CA GLY A 157 15.44 -17.64 -7.67
C GLY A 157 14.83 -19.03 -7.64
N ASP A 158 14.99 -19.75 -6.54
CA ASP A 158 14.43 -21.10 -6.33
C ASP A 158 13.09 -21.10 -5.60
N GLU A 159 12.53 -19.94 -5.27
CA GLU A 159 11.29 -19.80 -4.51
C GLU A 159 10.12 -19.37 -5.41
N ARG A 160 8.89 -19.78 -4.99
CA ARG A 160 7.65 -19.40 -5.66
C ARG A 160 6.78 -18.56 -4.74
N PHE A 161 6.21 -17.50 -5.32
CA PHE A 161 5.43 -16.53 -4.57
C PHE A 161 4.05 -16.33 -5.17
N VAL A 162 3.09 -16.08 -4.29
CA VAL A 162 1.73 -15.60 -4.61
C VAL A 162 1.45 -14.30 -3.85
N ASP A 163 0.29 -13.69 -4.14
CA ASP A 163 -0.14 -12.43 -3.55
C ASP A 163 0.04 -12.39 -2.02
N GLY A 164 0.56 -11.29 -1.52
CA GLY A 164 0.77 -11.08 -0.09
C GLY A 164 -0.50 -10.97 0.76
N ALA A 165 -1.66 -10.86 0.10
CA ALA A 165 -2.95 -10.79 0.79
C ALA A 165 -3.29 -12.02 1.65
N PHE A 166 -2.57 -13.12 1.49
CA PHE A 166 -2.74 -14.34 2.30
C PHE A 166 -2.02 -14.25 3.65
N THR A 167 -1.02 -13.39 3.80
CA THR A 167 -0.19 -13.26 5.00
C THR A 167 -0.25 -11.89 5.66
N ASN A 168 -0.19 -10.81 4.88
CA ASN A 168 -0.23 -9.43 5.38
C ASN A 168 -0.89 -8.52 4.33
N SER A 169 -2.21 -8.38 4.39
CA SER A 169 -2.95 -7.64 3.38
C SER A 169 -2.94 -6.12 3.58
N VAL A 170 -2.51 -5.63 4.75
CA VAL A 170 -2.33 -4.19 5.07
C VAL A 170 -1.06 -4.04 5.92
N PRO A 171 0.12 -3.81 5.31
CA PRO A 171 1.42 -4.00 5.96
C PRO A 171 1.87 -2.79 6.80
N ALA A 172 1.05 -2.37 7.77
CA ALA A 172 1.36 -1.23 8.64
C ALA A 172 2.51 -1.54 9.64
N ASP A 173 2.70 -2.80 10.01
CA ASP A 173 3.82 -3.27 10.81
C ASP A 173 5.16 -3.00 10.12
N LEU A 174 5.24 -3.19 8.80
CA LEU A 174 6.44 -2.93 8.02
C LEU A 174 6.75 -1.42 7.96
N VAL A 175 5.73 -0.59 7.80
CA VAL A 175 5.86 0.88 7.83
C VAL A 175 6.37 1.33 9.21
N ARG A 176 5.81 0.78 10.28
CA ARG A 176 6.26 1.05 11.64
C ARG A 176 7.71 0.60 11.83
N GLY A 177 8.06 -0.58 11.30
CA GLY A 177 9.42 -1.14 11.34
C GLY A 177 10.46 -0.30 10.57
N MET A 178 10.06 0.49 9.57
CA MET A 178 10.92 1.46 8.88
C MET A 178 11.15 2.75 9.70
N GLY A 179 10.61 2.82 10.92
CA GLY A 179 10.83 3.93 11.85
C GLY A 179 9.87 5.10 11.65
N ALA A 180 8.68 4.88 11.07
CA ALA A 180 7.64 5.89 11.02
C ALA A 180 7.13 6.22 12.44
N ASP A 181 7.16 7.50 12.80
CA ASP A 181 6.59 8.02 14.05
C ASP A 181 5.04 8.00 14.01
N TYR A 182 4.47 8.14 12.80
CA TYR A 182 3.03 8.13 12.55
C TYR A 182 2.71 7.29 11.31
N VAL A 183 1.82 6.32 11.46
CA VAL A 183 1.45 5.38 10.40
C VAL A 183 -0.01 5.56 10.02
N ILE A 184 -0.24 5.86 8.75
CA ILE A 184 -1.56 5.82 8.13
C ILE A 184 -1.65 4.52 7.32
N ALA A 185 -2.77 3.82 7.43
CA ALA A 185 -3.03 2.63 6.66
C ALA A 185 -4.35 2.76 5.89
N ILE A 186 -4.42 2.16 4.70
CA ILE A 186 -5.64 2.11 3.89
C ILE A 186 -6.05 0.65 3.73
N ASP A 187 -7.26 0.31 4.13
CA ASP A 187 -7.82 -1.02 4.00
C ASP A 187 -8.99 -1.00 3.00
N LEU A 188 -8.81 -1.68 1.88
CA LEU A 188 -9.76 -1.71 0.76
C LEU A 188 -10.84 -2.79 0.89
N LYS A 189 -10.80 -3.58 1.98
CA LYS A 189 -11.70 -4.73 2.16
C LYS A 189 -12.71 -4.50 3.27
N ASN A 190 -13.93 -4.95 3.04
CA ASN A 190 -14.90 -5.14 4.09
C ASN A 190 -14.75 -6.58 4.64
N HIS A 191 -14.15 -6.73 5.83
CA HIS A 191 -13.88 -8.04 6.44
C HIS A 191 -15.12 -8.69 7.05
N GLU A 192 -16.23 -7.98 7.16
CA GLU A 192 -17.52 -8.49 7.63
C GLU A 192 -18.30 -9.19 6.50
N GLU A 193 -18.02 -8.83 5.25
CA GLU A 193 -18.59 -9.55 4.11
C GLU A 193 -17.99 -10.96 4.06
N LYS A 194 -18.87 -11.98 4.09
CA LYS A 194 -18.46 -13.36 3.81
C LYS A 194 -17.85 -13.40 2.42
N SER A 195 -16.56 -13.28 2.38
CA SER A 195 -15.75 -13.17 1.18
C SER A 195 -16.02 -14.39 0.28
N GLY A 196 -16.18 -14.14 -1.01
CA GLY A 196 -16.43 -15.15 -2.02
C GLY A 196 -15.26 -16.14 -2.21
N MET A 197 -14.86 -16.39 -3.46
CA MET A 197 -13.86 -17.40 -3.84
C MET A 197 -12.52 -17.28 -3.09
N ILE A 198 -12.05 -16.08 -2.76
CA ILE A 198 -10.76 -15.84 -2.06
C ILE A 198 -10.76 -16.45 -0.65
N SER A 199 -11.85 -16.31 0.12
CA SER A 199 -11.92 -16.90 1.47
C SER A 199 -11.92 -18.44 1.43
N LYS A 200 -12.34 -19.03 0.33
CA LYS A 200 -12.30 -20.48 0.11
C LYS A 200 -10.90 -20.95 -0.29
N LEU A 201 -10.08 -20.09 -0.87
CA LEU A 201 -8.71 -20.39 -1.27
C LEU A 201 -7.69 -20.18 -0.16
N ILE A 202 -7.97 -19.29 0.81
CA ILE A 202 -7.09 -19.07 1.98
C ILE A 202 -6.71 -20.37 2.68
N PRO A 203 -7.63 -21.30 2.98
CA PRO A 203 -7.28 -22.58 3.64
C PRO A 203 -6.38 -23.51 2.81
N THR A 204 -6.23 -23.26 1.51
CA THR A 204 -5.44 -24.11 0.61
C THR A 204 -3.95 -23.84 0.69
N PHE A 205 -3.55 -22.67 1.22
CA PHE A 205 -2.13 -22.35 1.41
C PHE A 205 -1.71 -22.66 2.85
N LYS A 206 -0.77 -23.60 2.99
CA LYS A 206 -0.15 -23.93 4.27
C LYS A 206 0.48 -22.66 4.85
N GLY A 207 0.06 -22.22 6.02
CA GLY A 207 0.59 -21.01 6.67
C GLY A 207 -0.18 -19.71 6.40
N SER A 208 -1.28 -19.73 5.62
CA SER A 208 -2.13 -18.54 5.50
C SER A 208 -2.64 -18.08 6.87
N VAL A 209 -2.63 -16.77 7.09
CA VAL A 209 -3.03 -16.16 8.36
C VAL A 209 -4.54 -15.98 8.37
N GLU A 210 -5.21 -16.31 9.47
CA GLU A 210 -6.68 -16.18 9.59
C GLU A 210 -7.16 -14.74 9.38
N LYS A 211 -6.37 -13.75 9.88
CA LYS A 211 -6.67 -12.33 9.77
C LYS A 211 -5.46 -11.57 9.19
N PRO A 212 -5.19 -11.69 7.88
CA PRO A 212 -4.03 -11.06 7.27
C PRO A 212 -4.05 -9.52 7.30
N TRP A 213 -5.18 -8.91 7.66
CA TRP A 213 -5.33 -7.46 7.82
C TRP A 213 -5.05 -6.98 9.26
N GLN A 214 -4.92 -7.88 10.24
CA GLN A 214 -4.82 -7.52 11.66
C GLN A 214 -3.64 -6.58 11.94
N LYS A 215 -2.48 -6.85 11.33
CA LYS A 215 -1.30 -5.98 11.44
C LYS A 215 -1.56 -4.54 10.98
N GLY A 216 -2.46 -4.35 10.00
CA GLY A 216 -2.90 -3.03 9.57
C GLY A 216 -3.52 -2.24 10.72
N TYR A 217 -4.40 -2.86 11.47
CA TYR A 217 -5.10 -2.22 12.59
C TYR A 217 -4.22 -2.08 13.83
N ASP A 218 -3.36 -3.05 14.13
CA ASP A 218 -2.54 -3.06 15.33
C ASP A 218 -1.39 -2.03 15.26
N PHE A 219 -0.89 -1.72 14.06
CA PHE A 219 0.30 -0.90 13.88
C PHE A 219 0.04 0.47 13.23
N SER A 220 -1.20 0.78 12.82
CA SER A 220 -1.55 2.10 12.32
C SER A 220 -2.09 3.02 13.43
N ASP A 221 -1.78 4.33 13.31
CA ASP A 221 -2.38 5.39 14.15
C ASP A 221 -3.75 5.83 13.59
N VAL A 222 -3.89 5.73 12.27
CA VAL A 222 -5.15 5.99 11.56
C VAL A 222 -5.35 4.95 10.46
N MET A 223 -6.52 4.34 10.47
CA MET A 223 -7.01 3.48 9.39
C MET A 223 -8.01 4.27 8.54
N ILE A 224 -7.72 4.37 7.23
CA ILE A 224 -8.66 4.83 6.20
C ILE A 224 -9.38 3.59 5.68
N LYS A 225 -10.70 3.59 5.78
CA LYS A 225 -11.53 2.47 5.34
C LYS A 225 -12.62 2.99 4.40
N PRO A 226 -12.33 3.11 3.09
CA PRO A 226 -13.33 3.51 2.12
C PRO A 226 -14.47 2.48 2.07
N ASP A 227 -15.72 2.95 2.01
CA ASP A 227 -16.84 2.04 1.80
C ASP A 227 -16.91 1.62 0.32
N LEU A 228 -16.31 0.49 0.03
CA LEU A 228 -16.26 -0.12 -1.29
C LEU A 228 -17.20 -1.33 -1.41
N THR A 229 -18.28 -1.34 -0.62
CA THR A 229 -19.35 -2.33 -0.68
C THR A 229 -19.98 -2.33 -2.10
N GLY A 230 -20.16 -3.51 -2.67
CA GLY A 230 -20.65 -3.69 -4.03
C GLY A 230 -19.59 -3.65 -5.13
N PHE A 231 -18.38 -3.15 -4.89
CA PHE A 231 -17.28 -3.22 -5.85
C PHE A 231 -16.46 -4.50 -5.66
N ARG A 232 -16.05 -5.08 -6.78
CA ARG A 232 -15.17 -6.27 -6.83
C ARG A 232 -13.73 -5.84 -7.15
N ALA A 233 -12.77 -6.70 -6.87
CA ALA A 233 -11.37 -6.50 -7.26
C ALA A 233 -11.16 -6.39 -8.79
N THR A 234 -12.18 -6.69 -9.58
CA THR A 234 -12.21 -6.61 -11.05
C THR A 234 -13.08 -5.46 -11.59
N SER A 235 -13.57 -4.56 -10.73
CA SER A 235 -14.49 -3.47 -11.11
C SER A 235 -13.73 -2.25 -11.69
N PHE A 236 -12.81 -2.45 -12.63
CA PHE A 236 -12.02 -1.38 -13.25
C PHE A 236 -12.87 -0.28 -13.91
N TYR A 237 -14.08 -0.61 -14.35
CA TYR A 237 -15.04 0.34 -14.96
C TYR A 237 -15.56 1.40 -13.99
N ALA A 238 -15.41 1.19 -12.69
CA ALA A 238 -15.90 2.08 -11.63
C ALA A 238 -14.71 2.84 -10.94
N GLY A 239 -13.61 3.03 -11.65
CA GLY A 239 -12.40 3.64 -11.11
C GLY A 239 -12.64 5.03 -10.54
N ASP A 240 -13.33 5.90 -11.29
CA ASP A 240 -13.62 7.27 -10.84
C ASP A 240 -14.49 7.30 -9.59
N GLU A 241 -15.50 6.41 -9.48
CA GLU A 241 -16.36 6.33 -8.31
C GLU A 241 -15.58 5.86 -7.08
N MET A 242 -14.76 4.82 -7.22
CA MET A 242 -13.91 4.34 -6.12
C MET A 242 -12.86 5.39 -5.70
N TYR A 243 -12.32 6.15 -6.65
CA TYR A 243 -11.41 7.26 -6.38
C TYR A 243 -12.08 8.31 -5.47
N GLU A 244 -13.29 8.74 -5.82
CA GLU A 244 -14.05 9.71 -5.03
C GLU A 244 -14.41 9.20 -3.63
N ILE A 245 -14.72 7.90 -3.51
CA ILE A 245 -14.99 7.27 -2.21
C ILE A 245 -13.72 7.29 -1.35
N GLY A 246 -12.58 6.94 -1.92
CA GLY A 246 -11.29 6.97 -1.23
C GLY A 246 -10.87 8.37 -0.79
N TYR A 247 -11.05 9.36 -1.67
CA TYR A 247 -10.80 10.76 -1.37
C TYR A 247 -11.63 11.22 -0.15
N ARG A 248 -12.94 10.98 -0.17
CA ARG A 248 -13.84 11.35 0.94
C ARG A 248 -13.48 10.64 2.24
N ALA A 249 -13.15 9.35 2.18
CA ALA A 249 -12.75 8.59 3.38
C ALA A 249 -11.46 9.16 4.02
N ALA A 250 -10.51 9.63 3.23
CA ALA A 250 -9.31 10.29 3.74
C ALA A 250 -9.62 11.69 4.30
N ILE A 251 -10.45 12.49 3.62
CA ILE A 251 -10.89 13.81 4.12
C ILE A 251 -11.60 13.69 5.48
N GLU A 252 -12.42 12.69 5.67
CA GLU A 252 -13.09 12.44 6.97
C GLU A 252 -12.09 12.25 8.11
N LYS A 253 -10.95 11.62 7.86
CA LYS A 253 -9.90 11.38 8.86
C LYS A 253 -8.92 12.55 9.01
N MET A 254 -8.93 13.51 8.09
CA MET A 254 -7.97 14.60 8.04
C MET A 254 -7.90 15.44 9.34
N PRO A 255 -9.02 15.79 10.02
CA PRO A 255 -8.96 16.52 11.29
C PRO A 255 -8.18 15.76 12.36
N LYS A 256 -8.41 14.44 12.49
CA LYS A 256 -7.66 13.58 13.40
C LYS A 256 -6.18 13.55 13.07
N ILE A 257 -5.85 13.31 11.79
CA ILE A 257 -4.47 13.24 11.32
C ILE A 257 -3.71 14.54 11.66
N LYS A 258 -4.28 15.69 11.31
CA LYS A 258 -3.69 17.00 11.60
C LYS A 258 -3.51 17.25 13.09
N ALA A 259 -4.48 16.89 13.92
CA ALA A 259 -4.41 17.04 15.38
C ALA A 259 -3.30 16.13 15.97
N ASP A 260 -3.22 14.89 15.53
CA ASP A 260 -2.19 13.95 16.00
C ASP A 260 -0.78 14.41 15.60
N LEU A 261 -0.60 14.86 14.36
CA LEU A 261 0.68 15.38 13.88
C LEU A 261 1.11 16.66 14.62
N ALA A 262 0.18 17.58 14.89
CA ALA A 262 0.45 18.77 15.69
C ALA A 262 0.91 18.39 17.12
N ARG A 263 0.24 17.43 17.74
CA ARG A 263 0.60 16.91 19.06
C ARG A 263 2.00 16.30 19.05
N LEU A 264 2.36 15.50 18.05
CA LEU A 264 3.68 14.88 17.91
C LEU A 264 4.79 15.92 17.72
N LYS A 265 4.50 17.04 17.02
CA LYS A 265 5.40 18.18 16.87
C LYS A 265 5.50 19.03 18.13
N GLY A 266 4.67 18.81 19.15
CA GLY A 266 4.60 19.63 20.36
C GLY A 266 3.90 20.98 20.16
N GLU A 267 3.09 21.10 19.11
CA GLU A 267 2.28 22.27 18.81
C GLU A 267 0.99 22.26 19.66
N LYS A 268 0.54 23.43 20.09
CA LYS A 268 -0.77 23.52 20.78
C LYS A 268 -1.88 23.33 19.74
N VAL A 269 -2.62 22.26 19.88
CA VAL A 269 -3.87 22.08 19.12
C VAL A 269 -4.86 23.15 19.60
N ARG A 270 -5.26 24.06 18.71
CA ARG A 270 -6.27 25.08 18.97
C ARG A 270 -7.67 24.53 18.77
#